data_ef96198a13aa211e853f6dbf4b2bb515
#
_entry.id   ef96198a13aa211e853f6dbf4b2bb515
#
_cell.length_a   1.000
_cell.length_b   1.000
_cell.length_c   1.000
_cell.angle_alpha   90.00
_cell.angle_beta   90.00
_cell.angle_gamma   90.00
#
_symmetry.space_group_name_H-M   'P 1'
#
loop_
_entity.id
_entity.type
_entity.pdbx_description
1 polymer ?
#
loop_
_entity_poly.entity_id
_entity_poly.type
_entity_poly.pdbx_seq_one_letter_code
_entity_poly.pdbx_strand_id
1 'polypeptide(L)'
;MQKLSQTEELARTLAARARHHALTPEQISRAMDEQDYDVAQLDELYTALEARGVHLTEEEADLPALDETQIGRLEHELSAEGVALDDPVKAYLKEIGRVPLLTAEQETELARAAQAGDEDARRKLSEANLRLVVSVAKRYAGRGLPFLDLIQEGNLGLMKAAEKFEPERGFKFSTYATWWIRQSITRAIADQGRTIRIPVHLVESINRVKKMTGDLLRKNGREPTAEEIAVQLDMEPDRVRELLQLAQDPISLETPVGEEEDAHLEDFIQDEDAGIPVDEAGRQLLRRELFSVLKSLTPREERVIALRFGLEDGRAHTLEELGKEFNVTRERVRQIEAKALRKLRHPSRAKRLRDYLDE
;
A
#
# COMPACT_ATOMS: atom_id res chain seq x y z
N MET A 1 -21.53 -6.18 20.26
CA MET A 1 -22.40 -7.37 20.17
C MET A 1 -22.27 -8.16 18.87
N GLN A 2 -22.10 -7.54 17.69
CA GLN A 2 -21.92 -8.27 16.42
C GLN A 2 -20.58 -9.06 16.31
N LYS A 3 -19.50 -8.62 16.94
CA LYS A 3 -18.19 -9.31 16.87
C LYS A 3 -18.15 -10.65 17.64
N LEU A 4 -18.85 -10.77 18.75
CA LEU A 4 -18.95 -12.03 19.50
C LEU A 4 -19.70 -13.12 18.71
N SER A 5 -20.64 -12.73 17.86
CA SER A 5 -21.38 -13.66 17.00
C SER A 5 -20.51 -14.26 15.88
N GLN A 6 -19.53 -13.52 15.33
CA GLN A 6 -18.64 -14.00 14.27
C GLN A 6 -17.66 -15.07 14.78
N THR A 7 -17.05 -14.85 15.97
CA THR A 7 -16.16 -15.82 16.60
C THR A 7 -16.87 -17.13 16.92
N GLU A 8 -18.09 -17.06 17.45
CA GLU A 8 -18.89 -18.25 17.76
C GLU A 8 -19.35 -19.01 16.51
N GLU A 9 -19.69 -18.30 15.46
CA GLU A 9 -20.10 -18.88 14.18
C GLU A 9 -18.93 -19.57 13.47
N LEU A 10 -17.74 -18.93 13.46
CA LEU A 10 -16.52 -19.50 12.93
C LEU A 10 -16.09 -20.73 13.73
N ALA A 11 -16.10 -20.67 15.08
CA ALA A 11 -15.79 -21.80 15.94
C ALA A 11 -16.75 -22.97 15.72
N ARG A 12 -18.05 -22.70 15.50
CA ARG A 12 -19.06 -23.71 15.21
C ARG A 12 -18.81 -24.39 13.84
N THR A 13 -18.47 -23.58 12.84
CA THR A 13 -18.18 -24.08 11.48
C THR A 13 -16.93 -24.94 11.45
N LEU A 14 -15.88 -24.50 12.16
CA LEU A 14 -14.63 -25.24 12.31
C LEU A 14 -14.84 -26.54 13.09
N ALA A 15 -15.57 -26.50 14.20
CA ALA A 15 -15.89 -27.70 14.97
C ALA A 15 -16.69 -28.72 14.16
N ALA A 16 -17.60 -28.28 13.28
CA ALA A 16 -18.33 -29.15 12.38
C ALA A 16 -17.46 -29.79 11.27
N ARG A 17 -16.38 -29.11 10.87
CA ARG A 17 -15.40 -29.60 9.88
C ARG A 17 -14.30 -30.47 10.50
N ALA A 18 -14.14 -30.44 11.83
CA ALA A 18 -13.12 -31.18 12.56
C ALA A 18 -13.33 -32.69 12.43
N ARG A 19 -12.36 -33.39 11.82
CA ARG A 19 -12.33 -34.86 11.82
C ARG A 19 -11.71 -35.32 13.15
N HIS A 20 -12.43 -36.19 13.87
CA HIS A 20 -12.01 -36.71 15.18
C HIS A 20 -11.72 -35.63 16.23
N HIS A 21 -12.43 -34.52 16.22
CA HIS A 21 -12.21 -33.38 17.11
C HIS A 21 -10.80 -32.75 17.03
N ALA A 22 -10.11 -32.91 15.90
CA ALA A 22 -8.80 -32.36 15.65
C ALA A 22 -8.82 -31.45 14.42
N LEU A 23 -8.15 -30.29 14.50
CA LEU A 23 -7.94 -29.34 13.42
C LEU A 23 -6.45 -29.05 13.27
N THR A 24 -5.99 -28.94 12.01
CA THR A 24 -4.63 -28.46 11.76
C THR A 24 -4.59 -26.92 11.78
N PRO A 25 -3.47 -26.30 12.15
CA PRO A 25 -3.28 -24.84 12.07
C PRO A 25 -3.60 -24.29 10.66
N GLU A 26 -3.30 -25.05 9.60
CA GLU A 26 -3.61 -24.66 8.23
C GLU A 26 -5.11 -24.62 7.95
N GLN A 27 -5.88 -25.55 8.49
CA GLN A 27 -7.34 -25.56 8.33
C GLN A 27 -8.01 -24.38 9.02
N ILE A 28 -7.53 -24.01 10.21
CA ILE A 28 -7.99 -22.83 10.93
C ILE A 28 -7.62 -21.57 10.13
N SER A 29 -6.37 -21.48 9.68
CA SER A 29 -5.90 -20.38 8.83
C SER A 29 -6.79 -20.17 7.62
N ARG A 30 -7.02 -21.23 6.88
CA ARG A 30 -7.84 -21.18 5.67
C ARG A 30 -9.27 -20.70 5.96
N ALA A 31 -9.84 -21.14 7.08
CA ALA A 31 -11.18 -20.72 7.46
C ALA A 31 -11.24 -19.27 7.94
N MET A 32 -10.18 -18.79 8.61
CA MET A 32 -10.04 -17.37 8.97
C MET A 32 -9.88 -16.49 7.74
N ASP A 33 -9.02 -16.90 6.78
CA ASP A 33 -8.82 -16.20 5.51
C ASP A 33 -10.13 -16.19 4.66
N GLU A 34 -10.94 -17.25 4.73
CA GLU A 34 -12.24 -17.33 4.03
C GLU A 34 -13.28 -16.37 4.63
N GLN A 35 -13.21 -16.05 5.91
CA GLN A 35 -14.19 -15.22 6.63
C GLN A 35 -13.66 -13.82 7.00
N ASP A 36 -12.45 -13.46 6.56
CA ASP A 36 -11.83 -12.15 6.85
C ASP A 36 -11.74 -11.87 8.36
N TYR A 37 -11.33 -12.90 9.13
CA TYR A 37 -11.35 -12.89 10.57
C TYR A 37 -10.09 -12.19 11.16
N ASP A 38 -10.29 -11.24 12.09
CA ASP A 38 -9.19 -10.49 12.70
C ASP A 38 -8.35 -11.38 13.64
N VAL A 39 -7.05 -11.50 13.34
CA VAL A 39 -6.08 -12.26 14.14
C VAL A 39 -5.99 -11.76 15.60
N ALA A 40 -6.35 -10.49 15.87
CA ALA A 40 -6.41 -9.98 17.22
C ALA A 40 -7.44 -10.72 18.10
N GLN A 41 -8.40 -11.43 17.52
CA GLN A 41 -9.42 -12.24 18.18
C GLN A 41 -9.09 -13.75 18.19
N LEU A 42 -7.87 -14.10 17.82
CA LEU A 42 -7.42 -15.51 17.75
C LEU A 42 -7.54 -16.20 19.10
N ASP A 43 -7.21 -15.51 20.18
CA ASP A 43 -7.32 -16.06 21.55
C ASP A 43 -8.76 -16.39 21.94
N GLU A 44 -9.72 -15.57 21.50
CA GLU A 44 -11.16 -15.82 21.69
C GLU A 44 -11.61 -17.03 20.87
N LEU A 45 -11.11 -17.18 19.63
CA LEU A 45 -11.42 -18.32 18.77
C LEU A 45 -10.87 -19.62 19.35
N TYR A 46 -9.64 -19.62 19.84
CA TYR A 46 -9.06 -20.78 20.51
C TYR A 46 -9.86 -21.20 21.75
N THR A 47 -10.21 -20.24 22.60
CA THR A 47 -11.04 -20.48 23.78
C THR A 47 -12.40 -21.07 23.39
N ALA A 48 -13.01 -20.59 22.30
CA ALA A 48 -14.28 -21.09 21.81
C ALA A 48 -14.17 -22.51 21.18
N LEU A 49 -13.04 -22.86 20.57
CA LEU A 49 -12.77 -24.19 20.03
C LEU A 49 -12.49 -25.22 21.16
N GLU A 50 -11.69 -24.84 22.15
CA GLU A 50 -11.44 -25.66 23.35
C GLU A 50 -12.73 -25.97 24.11
N ALA A 51 -13.59 -24.96 24.30
CA ALA A 51 -14.89 -25.13 24.94
C ALA A 51 -15.80 -26.14 24.21
N ARG A 52 -15.52 -26.38 22.89
CA ARG A 52 -16.21 -27.37 22.06
C ARG A 52 -15.49 -28.70 21.94
N GLY A 53 -14.40 -28.89 22.69
CA GLY A 53 -13.61 -30.13 22.71
C GLY A 53 -12.82 -30.37 21.41
N VAL A 54 -12.49 -29.33 20.68
CA VAL A 54 -11.66 -29.41 19.48
C VAL A 54 -10.20 -29.19 19.88
N HIS A 55 -9.36 -30.19 19.61
CA HIS A 55 -7.92 -30.12 19.86
C HIS A 55 -7.17 -29.75 18.57
N LEU A 56 -6.12 -28.97 18.72
CA LEU A 56 -5.21 -28.69 17.60
C LEU A 56 -4.27 -29.86 17.40
N THR A 57 -4.20 -30.35 16.17
CA THR A 57 -3.19 -31.35 15.81
C THR A 57 -1.85 -30.63 15.66
N GLU A 58 -0.84 -31.07 16.40
CA GLU A 58 0.51 -30.58 16.24
C GLU A 58 1.06 -31.07 14.89
N GLU A 59 1.10 -30.19 13.89
CA GLU A 59 2.02 -30.38 12.79
C GLU A 59 3.39 -29.89 13.29
N GLU A 60 4.36 -30.78 13.34
CA GLU A 60 5.74 -30.37 13.51
C GLU A 60 6.06 -29.40 12.36
N ALA A 61 6.24 -28.13 12.69
CA ALA A 61 6.84 -27.20 11.74
C ALA A 61 8.18 -27.80 11.37
N ASP A 62 8.30 -28.29 10.13
CA ASP A 62 9.54 -28.81 9.59
C ASP A 62 10.51 -27.63 9.50
N LEU A 63 11.26 -27.41 10.63
CA LEU A 63 12.25 -26.34 10.72
C LEU A 63 13.49 -26.85 10.02
N PRO A 64 13.79 -26.38 8.78
CA PRO A 64 14.95 -26.86 8.04
C PRO A 64 16.22 -26.51 8.82
N ALA A 65 17.14 -27.45 8.89
CA ALA A 65 18.49 -27.16 9.35
C ALA A 65 19.12 -26.19 8.36
N LEU A 66 19.29 -24.92 8.71
CA LEU A 66 19.88 -23.91 7.80
C LEU A 66 21.42 -24.10 7.69
N ASP A 67 21.84 -25.27 7.22
CA ASP A 67 23.21 -25.53 6.78
C ASP A 67 23.42 -25.05 5.34
N GLU A 68 24.68 -25.09 4.86
CA GLU A 68 25.00 -24.62 3.49
C GLU A 68 24.21 -25.38 2.41
N THR A 69 23.87 -26.65 2.66
CA THR A 69 23.08 -27.48 1.73
C THR A 69 21.64 -27.02 1.66
N GLN A 70 21.05 -26.68 2.79
CA GLN A 70 19.65 -26.19 2.88
C GLN A 70 19.54 -24.77 2.35
N ILE A 71 20.52 -23.91 2.61
CA ILE A 71 20.59 -22.55 2.02
C ILE A 71 20.67 -22.67 0.49
N GLY A 72 21.48 -23.58 -0.06
CA GLY A 72 21.56 -23.81 -1.49
C GLY A 72 20.24 -24.32 -2.10
N ARG A 73 19.49 -25.17 -1.38
CA ARG A 73 18.15 -25.61 -1.81
C ARG A 73 17.15 -24.46 -1.79
N LEU A 74 17.15 -23.65 -0.74
CA LEU A 74 16.32 -22.46 -0.62
C LEU A 74 16.61 -21.46 -1.75
N GLU A 75 17.88 -21.27 -2.10
CA GLU A 75 18.31 -20.44 -3.23
C GLU A 75 17.73 -20.96 -4.55
N HIS A 76 17.85 -22.26 -4.79
CA HIS A 76 17.31 -22.89 -6.00
C HIS A 76 15.76 -22.77 -6.09
N GLU A 77 15.07 -22.97 -4.98
CA GLU A 77 13.60 -22.87 -4.92
C GLU A 77 13.13 -21.43 -5.14
N LEU A 78 13.76 -20.43 -4.50
CA LEU A 78 13.44 -19.02 -4.67
C LEU A 78 13.81 -18.51 -6.07
N SER A 79 14.92 -18.99 -6.63
CA SER A 79 15.32 -18.66 -8.00
C SER A 79 14.30 -19.17 -9.03
N ALA A 80 13.67 -20.32 -8.79
CA ALA A 80 12.59 -20.82 -9.64
C ALA A 80 11.32 -19.92 -9.58
N GLU A 81 11.13 -19.17 -8.50
CA GLU A 81 10.08 -18.15 -8.34
C GLU A 81 10.52 -16.76 -8.78
N GLY A 82 11.72 -16.62 -9.39
CA GLY A 82 12.25 -15.34 -9.87
C GLY A 82 12.85 -14.45 -8.77
N VAL A 83 13.12 -15.00 -7.57
CA VAL A 83 13.70 -14.27 -6.43
C VAL A 83 15.16 -14.69 -6.26
N ALA A 84 16.09 -13.77 -6.49
CA ALA A 84 17.51 -13.99 -6.23
C ALA A 84 17.82 -13.81 -4.73
N LEU A 85 18.66 -14.69 -4.18
CA LEU A 85 19.22 -14.53 -2.83
C LEU A 85 20.49 -13.70 -2.89
N ASP A 86 20.42 -12.48 -2.40
CA ASP A 86 21.57 -11.60 -2.27
C ASP A 86 22.52 -12.06 -1.14
N ASP A 87 23.78 -11.64 -1.20
CA ASP A 87 24.79 -11.95 -0.18
C ASP A 87 24.38 -11.57 1.25
N PRO A 88 23.69 -10.43 1.51
CA PRO A 88 23.18 -10.09 2.85
C PRO A 88 22.19 -11.13 3.38
N VAL A 89 21.32 -11.67 2.52
CA VAL A 89 20.34 -12.71 2.91
C VAL A 89 21.06 -13.99 3.29
N LYS A 90 22.04 -14.42 2.50
CA LYS A 90 22.87 -15.61 2.79
C LYS A 90 23.63 -15.46 4.12
N ALA A 91 24.20 -14.28 4.38
CA ALA A 91 24.88 -13.97 5.64
C ALA A 91 23.92 -14.09 6.83
N TYR A 92 22.72 -13.52 6.73
CA TYR A 92 21.68 -13.61 7.74
C TYR A 92 21.24 -15.05 8.00
N LEU A 93 20.97 -15.83 6.95
CA LEU A 93 20.57 -17.24 7.07
C LEU A 93 21.66 -18.08 7.77
N LYS A 94 22.92 -17.83 7.47
CA LYS A 94 24.07 -18.50 8.12
C LYS A 94 24.18 -18.12 9.59
N GLU A 95 23.87 -16.87 9.95
CA GLU A 95 23.91 -16.39 11.34
C GLU A 95 22.81 -17.04 12.19
N ILE A 96 21.55 -17.00 11.74
CA ILE A 96 20.44 -17.62 12.47
C ILE A 96 20.55 -19.14 12.57
N GLY A 97 21.22 -19.80 11.58
CA GLY A 97 21.48 -21.23 11.58
C GLY A 97 22.40 -21.69 12.71
N ARG A 98 23.20 -20.79 13.30
CA ARG A 98 24.10 -21.09 14.43
C ARG A 98 23.38 -21.21 15.77
N VAL A 99 22.16 -20.63 15.88
CA VAL A 99 21.38 -20.69 17.11
C VAL A 99 20.78 -22.09 17.27
N PRO A 100 21.02 -22.80 18.39
CA PRO A 100 20.47 -24.13 18.61
C PRO A 100 18.95 -24.07 18.78
N LEU A 101 18.27 -25.12 18.32
CA LEU A 101 16.84 -25.28 18.54
C LEU A 101 16.58 -25.57 20.03
N LEU A 102 15.48 -25.02 20.55
CA LEU A 102 15.00 -25.26 21.91
C LEU A 102 14.28 -26.60 22.00
N THR A 103 14.40 -27.26 23.16
CA THR A 103 13.51 -28.37 23.52
C THR A 103 12.18 -27.81 24.03
N ALA A 104 11.11 -28.62 24.01
CA ALA A 104 9.79 -28.21 24.49
C ALA A 104 9.80 -27.72 25.95
N GLU A 105 10.67 -28.30 26.77
CA GLU A 105 10.85 -27.91 28.17
C GLU A 105 11.50 -26.51 28.29
N GLN A 106 12.58 -26.29 27.50
CA GLN A 106 13.27 -24.99 27.44
C GLN A 106 12.38 -23.89 26.86
N GLU A 107 11.58 -24.21 25.85
CA GLU A 107 10.61 -23.29 25.27
C GLU A 107 9.59 -22.82 26.32
N THR A 108 9.03 -23.76 27.10
CA THR A 108 8.09 -23.47 28.16
C THR A 108 8.70 -22.66 29.30
N GLU A 109 9.95 -22.96 29.68
CA GLU A 109 10.68 -22.24 30.74
C GLU A 109 10.98 -20.80 30.31
N LEU A 110 11.53 -20.61 29.11
CA LEU A 110 11.79 -19.29 28.55
C LEU A 110 10.50 -18.46 28.36
N ALA A 111 9.40 -19.10 27.92
CA ALA A 111 8.13 -18.42 27.77
C ALA A 111 7.56 -17.93 29.10
N ARG A 112 7.67 -18.71 30.18
CA ARG A 112 7.26 -18.28 31.54
C ARG A 112 8.12 -17.13 32.05
N ALA A 113 9.45 -17.19 31.83
CA ALA A 113 10.33 -16.11 32.20
C ALA A 113 10.03 -14.82 31.42
N ALA A 114 9.77 -14.93 30.10
CA ALA A 114 9.36 -13.82 29.26
C ALA A 114 8.04 -13.17 29.70
N GLN A 115 7.06 -14.00 30.11
CA GLN A 115 5.77 -13.53 30.67
C GLN A 115 5.96 -12.81 32.01
N ALA A 116 6.94 -13.24 32.80
CA ALA A 116 7.32 -12.57 34.06
C ALA A 116 8.09 -11.23 33.83
N GLY A 117 8.37 -10.86 32.58
CA GLY A 117 9.03 -9.62 32.23
C GLY A 117 10.55 -9.73 31.98
N ASP A 118 11.10 -10.94 31.89
CA ASP A 118 12.51 -11.14 31.55
C ASP A 118 12.74 -10.89 30.06
N GLU A 119 13.42 -9.78 29.73
CA GLU A 119 13.72 -9.40 28.36
C GLU A 119 14.80 -10.31 27.72
N ASP A 120 15.72 -10.87 28.51
CA ASP A 120 16.73 -11.79 27.99
C ASP A 120 16.09 -13.14 27.61
N ALA A 121 15.12 -13.62 28.39
CA ALA A 121 14.36 -14.81 28.04
C ALA A 121 13.54 -14.60 26.77
N ARG A 122 12.87 -13.46 26.64
CA ARG A 122 12.11 -13.08 25.44
C ARG A 122 13.00 -13.02 24.19
N ARG A 123 14.20 -12.42 24.32
CA ARG A 123 15.16 -12.36 23.24
C ARG A 123 15.63 -13.75 22.82
N LYS A 124 16.01 -14.62 23.77
CA LYS A 124 16.44 -16.00 23.50
C LYS A 124 15.34 -16.83 22.83
N LEU A 125 14.09 -16.69 23.29
CA LEU A 125 12.94 -17.36 22.68
C LEU A 125 12.75 -16.91 21.23
N SER A 126 12.87 -15.60 20.94
CA SER A 126 12.78 -15.06 19.59
C SER A 126 13.94 -15.51 18.70
N GLU A 127 15.19 -15.41 19.16
CA GLU A 127 16.40 -15.82 18.42
C GLU A 127 16.35 -17.30 18.00
N ALA A 128 15.92 -18.18 18.88
CA ALA A 128 15.81 -19.61 18.60
C ALA A 128 14.73 -19.95 17.54
N ASN A 129 13.75 -19.05 17.34
CA ASN A 129 12.63 -19.22 16.42
C ASN A 129 12.74 -18.40 15.12
N LEU A 130 13.86 -17.72 14.85
CA LEU A 130 14.06 -16.98 13.59
C LEU A 130 13.97 -17.87 12.35
N ARG A 131 14.36 -19.15 12.48
CA ARG A 131 14.26 -20.13 11.39
C ARG A 131 12.80 -20.42 11.01
N LEU A 132 11.87 -20.37 11.98
CA LEU A 132 10.43 -20.47 11.71
C LEU A 132 9.96 -19.31 10.83
N VAL A 133 10.43 -18.09 11.09
CA VAL A 133 10.09 -16.93 10.27
C VAL A 133 10.48 -17.13 8.81
N VAL A 134 11.70 -17.64 8.56
CA VAL A 134 12.18 -17.92 7.19
C VAL A 134 11.29 -18.95 6.49
N SER A 135 10.90 -20.02 7.18
CA SER A 135 10.04 -21.07 6.62
C SER A 135 8.64 -20.56 6.24
N VAL A 136 8.12 -19.58 7.01
CA VAL A 136 6.85 -18.91 6.68
C VAL A 136 7.02 -17.89 5.57
N ALA A 137 8.05 -17.02 5.64
CA ALA A 137 8.31 -15.94 4.68
C ALA A 137 8.55 -16.47 3.26
N LYS A 138 9.18 -17.62 3.11
CA LYS A 138 9.42 -18.30 1.83
C LYS A 138 8.14 -18.42 0.99
N ARG A 139 7.00 -18.71 1.59
CA ARG A 139 5.70 -18.86 0.90
C ARG A 139 5.14 -17.54 0.36
N TYR A 140 5.73 -16.43 0.73
CA TYR A 140 5.32 -15.08 0.34
C TYR A 140 6.34 -14.37 -0.56
N ALA A 141 7.43 -15.06 -0.94
CA ALA A 141 8.41 -14.54 -1.87
C ALA A 141 7.79 -14.16 -3.22
N GLY A 142 8.33 -13.14 -3.90
CA GLY A 142 7.85 -12.69 -5.21
C GLY A 142 6.53 -11.90 -5.20
N ARG A 143 6.02 -11.48 -4.03
CA ARG A 143 4.76 -10.74 -3.91
C ARG A 143 4.92 -9.23 -3.72
N GLY A 144 5.98 -8.64 -4.28
CA GLY A 144 6.18 -7.20 -4.31
C GLY A 144 7.11 -6.66 -3.23
N LEU A 145 7.54 -7.48 -2.26
CA LEU A 145 8.56 -7.12 -1.28
C LEU A 145 9.82 -8.01 -1.44
N PRO A 146 11.02 -7.45 -1.22
CA PRO A 146 12.26 -8.22 -1.13
C PRO A 146 12.17 -9.29 -0.04
N PHE A 147 12.83 -10.43 -0.25
CA PHE A 147 12.74 -11.56 0.68
C PHE A 147 13.25 -11.22 2.09
N LEU A 148 14.32 -10.41 2.20
CA LEU A 148 14.82 -9.97 3.49
C LEU A 148 13.82 -9.11 4.25
N ASP A 149 13.09 -8.25 3.55
CA ASP A 149 12.07 -7.40 4.17
C ASP A 149 10.88 -8.23 4.67
N LEU A 150 10.47 -9.26 3.91
CA LEU A 150 9.47 -10.23 4.38
C LEU A 150 9.90 -10.94 5.66
N ILE A 151 11.18 -11.32 5.76
CA ILE A 151 11.76 -11.91 6.97
C ILE A 151 11.70 -10.92 8.13
N GLN A 152 12.10 -9.65 7.92
CA GLN A 152 12.12 -8.65 9.00
C GLN A 152 10.71 -8.31 9.48
N GLU A 153 9.75 -8.17 8.58
CA GLU A 153 8.34 -7.99 8.97
C GLU A 153 7.80 -9.22 9.72
N GLY A 154 8.22 -10.43 9.30
CA GLY A 154 7.92 -11.66 10.03
C GLY A 154 8.57 -11.70 11.42
N ASN A 155 9.80 -11.20 11.57
CA ASN A 155 10.47 -11.07 12.87
C ASN A 155 9.71 -10.14 13.81
N LEU A 156 9.15 -9.03 13.31
CA LEU A 156 8.28 -8.16 14.11
C LEU A 156 7.03 -8.91 14.58
N GLY A 157 6.46 -9.78 13.74
CA GLY A 157 5.37 -10.68 14.12
C GLY A 157 5.79 -11.67 15.20
N LEU A 158 6.97 -12.31 15.07
CA LEU A 158 7.53 -13.24 16.04
C LEU A 158 7.74 -12.58 17.40
N MET A 159 8.27 -11.36 17.44
CA MET A 159 8.47 -10.59 18.69
C MET A 159 7.14 -10.34 19.40
N LYS A 160 6.09 -9.97 18.67
CA LYS A 160 4.73 -9.82 19.22
C LYS A 160 4.18 -11.13 19.76
N ALA A 161 4.46 -12.24 19.06
CA ALA A 161 4.07 -13.56 19.54
C ALA A 161 4.77 -13.93 20.85
N ALA A 162 6.08 -13.69 20.96
CA ALA A 162 6.86 -13.94 22.16
C ALA A 162 6.39 -13.11 23.37
N GLU A 163 5.87 -11.90 23.13
CA GLU A 163 5.31 -11.03 24.17
C GLU A 163 3.95 -11.52 24.70
N LYS A 164 3.12 -12.10 23.82
CA LYS A 164 1.73 -12.47 24.14
C LYS A 164 1.52 -13.95 24.41
N PHE A 165 2.53 -14.78 24.23
CA PHE A 165 2.38 -16.23 24.36
C PHE A 165 2.13 -16.67 25.81
N GLU A 166 1.12 -17.50 25.99
CA GLU A 166 0.73 -18.10 27.28
C GLU A 166 1.06 -19.61 27.29
N PRO A 167 2.19 -20.04 27.90
CA PRO A 167 2.61 -21.44 27.86
C PRO A 167 1.66 -22.39 28.60
N GLU A 168 0.80 -21.87 29.49
CA GLU A 168 -0.15 -22.65 30.30
C GLU A 168 -1.30 -23.22 29.46
N ARG A 169 -1.53 -22.73 28.28
CA ARG A 169 -2.53 -23.26 27.33
C ARG A 169 -2.11 -24.57 26.68
N GLY A 170 -0.89 -25.05 26.89
CA GLY A 170 -0.43 -26.37 26.41
C GLY A 170 -0.09 -26.48 24.94
N PHE A 171 -0.10 -25.37 24.15
CA PHE A 171 0.29 -25.35 22.75
C PHE A 171 1.78 -25.06 22.60
N LYS A 172 2.39 -25.56 21.51
CA LYS A 172 3.76 -25.19 21.13
C LYS A 172 3.81 -23.71 20.71
N PHE A 173 4.88 -23.03 21.07
CA PHE A 173 5.12 -21.64 20.65
C PHE A 173 5.07 -21.48 19.14
N SER A 174 5.65 -22.41 18.37
CA SER A 174 5.67 -22.40 16.91
C SER A 174 4.27 -22.31 16.28
N THR A 175 3.29 -22.99 16.86
CA THR A 175 1.89 -22.94 16.40
C THR A 175 1.29 -21.55 16.56
N TYR A 176 1.49 -20.92 17.69
CA TYR A 176 1.01 -19.56 17.99
C TYR A 176 1.78 -18.51 17.18
N ALA A 177 3.11 -18.61 17.15
CA ALA A 177 3.98 -17.66 16.45
C ALA A 177 3.73 -17.62 14.93
N THR A 178 3.44 -18.75 14.31
CA THR A 178 3.14 -18.82 12.86
C THR A 178 2.01 -17.87 12.46
N TRP A 179 1.01 -17.65 13.31
CA TRP A 179 -0.09 -16.74 13.05
C TRP A 179 0.36 -15.27 13.04
N TRP A 180 1.11 -14.87 14.05
CA TRP A 180 1.62 -13.52 14.16
C TRP A 180 2.61 -13.19 13.04
N ILE A 181 3.48 -14.15 12.70
CA ILE A 181 4.42 -14.03 11.58
C ILE A 181 3.67 -13.83 10.27
N ARG A 182 2.68 -14.68 9.99
CA ARG A 182 1.86 -14.59 8.79
C ARG A 182 1.11 -13.27 8.72
N GLN A 183 0.45 -12.87 9.79
CA GLN A 183 -0.29 -11.61 9.85
C GLN A 183 0.61 -10.42 9.57
N SER A 184 1.80 -10.38 10.17
CA SER A 184 2.75 -9.29 9.96
C SER A 184 3.22 -9.23 8.51
N ILE A 185 3.60 -10.38 7.93
CA ILE A 185 4.02 -10.48 6.53
C ILE A 185 2.89 -10.07 5.58
N THR A 186 1.68 -10.62 5.75
CA THR A 186 0.53 -10.32 4.86
C THR A 186 0.15 -8.86 4.93
N ARG A 187 0.17 -8.27 6.13
CA ARG A 187 -0.09 -6.85 6.31
C ARG A 187 0.99 -5.97 5.66
N ALA A 188 2.27 -6.33 5.81
CA ALA A 188 3.37 -5.63 5.17
C ALA A 188 3.26 -5.66 3.64
N ILE A 189 2.92 -6.81 3.05
CA ILE A 189 2.67 -6.95 1.60
C ILE A 189 1.52 -6.03 1.16
N ALA A 190 0.43 -5.99 1.92
CA ALA A 190 -0.71 -5.15 1.58
C ALA A 190 -0.37 -3.65 1.68
N ASP A 191 0.43 -3.26 2.67
CA ASP A 191 0.79 -1.87 2.95
C ASP A 191 1.95 -1.33 2.10
N GLN A 192 2.91 -2.17 1.69
CA GLN A 192 4.17 -1.76 1.08
C GLN A 192 4.50 -2.48 -0.24
N GLY A 193 3.80 -3.56 -0.59
CA GLY A 193 4.12 -4.40 -1.74
C GLY A 193 3.79 -3.78 -3.11
N ARG A 194 3.14 -2.59 -3.15
CA ARG A 194 2.78 -1.90 -4.39
C ARG A 194 3.42 -0.52 -4.47
N THR A 195 3.89 -0.14 -5.66
CA THR A 195 4.42 1.20 -5.93
C THR A 195 3.40 2.30 -5.60
N ILE A 196 2.15 2.10 -5.97
CA ILE A 196 1.03 2.96 -5.57
C ILE A 196 0.28 2.25 -4.45
N ARG A 197 0.38 2.78 -3.23
CA ARG A 197 -0.25 2.22 -2.03
C ARG A 197 -1.77 2.16 -2.17
N ILE A 198 -2.34 1.00 -1.90
CA ILE A 198 -3.79 0.76 -1.85
C ILE A 198 -4.18 0.42 -0.40
N PRO A 199 -5.32 0.91 0.12
CA PRO A 199 -5.82 0.51 1.44
C PRO A 199 -6.01 -1.01 1.59
N VAL A 200 -5.71 -1.56 2.78
CA VAL A 200 -5.70 -3.02 3.05
C VAL A 200 -7.03 -3.68 2.66
N HIS A 201 -8.17 -3.10 3.01
CA HIS A 201 -9.49 -3.65 2.69
C HIS A 201 -9.77 -3.76 1.17
N LEU A 202 -9.16 -2.88 0.35
CA LEU A 202 -9.24 -3.00 -1.10
C LEU A 202 -8.31 -4.10 -1.63
N VAL A 203 -7.11 -4.26 -1.03
CA VAL A 203 -6.20 -5.35 -1.37
C VAL A 203 -6.85 -6.70 -1.10
N GLU A 204 -7.55 -6.85 0.02
CA GLU A 204 -8.33 -8.06 0.35
C GLU A 204 -9.44 -8.33 -0.68
N SER A 205 -10.18 -7.27 -1.07
CA SER A 205 -11.20 -7.39 -2.10
C SER A 205 -10.62 -7.79 -3.46
N ILE A 206 -9.48 -7.21 -3.85
CA ILE A 206 -8.74 -7.56 -5.07
C ILE A 206 -8.28 -9.03 -5.01
N ASN A 207 -7.75 -9.49 -3.87
CA ASN A 207 -7.32 -10.87 -3.70
C ASN A 207 -8.49 -11.86 -3.80
N ARG A 208 -9.67 -11.52 -3.25
CA ARG A 208 -10.90 -12.31 -3.42
C ARG A 208 -11.32 -12.40 -4.88
N VAL A 209 -11.28 -11.29 -5.62
CA VAL A 209 -11.59 -11.26 -7.06
C VAL A 209 -10.58 -12.10 -7.83
N LYS A 210 -9.26 -11.94 -7.61
CA LYS A 210 -8.21 -12.72 -8.27
C LYS A 210 -8.35 -14.22 -8.00
N LYS A 211 -8.65 -14.63 -6.77
CA LYS A 211 -8.87 -16.03 -6.39
C LYS A 211 -10.08 -16.61 -7.14
N MET A 212 -11.20 -15.88 -7.14
CA MET A 212 -12.43 -16.31 -7.85
C MET A 212 -12.21 -16.40 -9.36
N THR A 213 -11.47 -15.43 -9.94
CA THR A 213 -11.08 -15.48 -11.37
C THR A 213 -10.30 -16.76 -11.67
N GLY A 214 -9.30 -17.11 -10.84
CA GLY A 214 -8.52 -18.33 -11.01
C GLY A 214 -9.34 -19.61 -10.84
N ASP A 215 -10.30 -19.64 -9.93
CA ASP A 215 -11.18 -20.79 -9.70
C ASP A 215 -12.18 -20.98 -10.87
N LEU A 216 -12.76 -19.89 -11.38
CA LEU A 216 -13.63 -19.93 -12.55
C LEU A 216 -12.88 -20.28 -13.84
N LEU A 217 -11.66 -19.74 -14.02
CA LEU A 217 -10.81 -20.10 -15.14
C LEU A 217 -10.53 -21.60 -15.17
N ARG A 218 -10.18 -22.21 -14.03
CA ARG A 218 -9.96 -23.67 -13.90
C ARG A 218 -11.23 -24.48 -14.19
N LYS A 219 -12.39 -23.95 -13.78
CA LYS A 219 -13.69 -24.65 -13.96
C LYS A 219 -14.21 -24.54 -15.37
N ASN A 220 -14.10 -23.37 -16.00
CA ASN A 220 -14.72 -23.06 -17.28
C ASN A 220 -13.75 -23.18 -18.47
N GLY A 221 -12.43 -23.25 -18.24
CA GLY A 221 -11.40 -23.31 -19.28
C GLY A 221 -11.22 -22.00 -20.07
N ARG A 222 -11.91 -20.91 -19.68
CA ARG A 222 -11.80 -19.57 -20.28
C ARG A 222 -11.81 -18.50 -19.20
N GLU A 223 -11.32 -17.32 -19.55
CA GLU A 223 -11.39 -16.17 -18.65
C GLU A 223 -12.86 -15.81 -18.33
N PRO A 224 -13.19 -15.65 -17.03
CA PRO A 224 -14.53 -15.28 -16.61
C PRO A 224 -14.81 -13.80 -16.89
N THR A 225 -16.06 -13.47 -17.17
CA THR A 225 -16.50 -12.07 -17.27
C THR A 225 -16.70 -11.45 -15.89
N ALA A 226 -16.70 -10.10 -15.81
CA ALA A 226 -16.93 -9.39 -14.55
C ALA A 226 -18.29 -9.76 -13.94
N GLU A 227 -19.30 -10.02 -14.76
CA GLU A 227 -20.63 -10.45 -14.33
C GLU A 227 -20.62 -11.86 -13.70
N GLU A 228 -19.86 -12.78 -14.26
CA GLU A 228 -19.71 -14.14 -13.70
C GLU A 228 -19.01 -14.12 -12.34
N ILE A 229 -17.98 -13.29 -12.19
CA ILE A 229 -17.28 -13.10 -10.92
C ILE A 229 -18.21 -12.43 -9.89
N ALA A 230 -18.96 -11.39 -10.30
CA ALA A 230 -19.88 -10.64 -9.47
C ALA A 230 -20.96 -11.53 -8.84
N VAL A 231 -21.54 -12.44 -9.62
CA VAL A 231 -22.54 -13.41 -9.15
C VAL A 231 -21.97 -14.35 -8.08
N GLN A 232 -20.69 -14.77 -8.22
CA GLN A 232 -20.07 -15.69 -7.27
C GLN A 232 -19.65 -15.00 -5.96
N LEU A 233 -19.31 -13.71 -6.03
CA LEU A 233 -18.87 -12.92 -4.86
C LEU A 233 -19.99 -12.11 -4.22
N ASP A 234 -21.22 -12.16 -4.76
CA ASP A 234 -22.37 -11.35 -4.33
C ASP A 234 -22.03 -9.85 -4.33
N MET A 235 -21.45 -9.39 -5.45
CA MET A 235 -21.00 -8.01 -5.64
C MET A 235 -21.64 -7.41 -6.91
N GLU A 236 -21.70 -6.07 -6.98
CA GLU A 236 -22.09 -5.37 -8.20
C GLU A 236 -21.02 -5.53 -9.31
N PRO A 237 -21.41 -5.80 -10.59
CA PRO A 237 -20.46 -6.00 -11.69
C PRO A 237 -19.53 -4.79 -11.92
N ASP A 238 -20.05 -3.57 -11.73
CA ASP A 238 -19.24 -2.35 -11.87
C ASP A 238 -18.14 -2.28 -10.81
N ARG A 239 -18.44 -2.73 -9.59
CA ARG A 239 -17.45 -2.82 -8.52
C ARG A 239 -16.34 -3.83 -8.84
N VAL A 240 -16.69 -4.96 -9.46
CA VAL A 240 -15.68 -5.95 -9.90
C VAL A 240 -14.78 -5.34 -10.99
N ARG A 241 -15.33 -4.61 -11.97
CA ARG A 241 -14.54 -3.91 -13.00
C ARG A 241 -13.58 -2.90 -12.40
N GLU A 242 -14.05 -2.10 -11.45
CA GLU A 242 -13.21 -1.14 -10.72
C GLU A 242 -12.05 -1.84 -9.98
N LEU A 243 -12.33 -2.92 -9.26
CA LEU A 243 -11.32 -3.71 -8.56
C LEU A 243 -10.29 -4.33 -9.51
N LEU A 244 -10.71 -4.80 -10.68
CA LEU A 244 -9.81 -5.33 -11.71
C LEU A 244 -8.91 -4.25 -12.31
N GLN A 245 -9.40 -3.02 -12.48
CA GLN A 245 -8.58 -1.88 -12.90
C GLN A 245 -7.55 -1.50 -11.83
N LEU A 246 -7.96 -1.42 -10.56
CA LEU A 246 -7.07 -1.14 -9.44
C LEU A 246 -6.04 -2.26 -9.19
N ALA A 247 -6.34 -3.48 -9.65
CA ALA A 247 -5.45 -4.63 -9.51
C ALA A 247 -4.24 -4.59 -10.45
N GLN A 248 -4.23 -3.73 -11.46
CA GLN A 248 -3.13 -3.59 -12.41
C GLN A 248 -1.92 -2.95 -11.76
N ASP A 249 -0.75 -3.46 -12.10
CA ASP A 249 0.52 -2.90 -11.65
C ASP A 249 1.03 -1.88 -12.67
N PRO A 250 1.73 -0.81 -12.24
CA PRO A 250 2.33 0.16 -13.16
C PRO A 250 3.42 -0.49 -14.01
N ILE A 251 3.51 -0.05 -15.25
CA ILE A 251 4.56 -0.48 -16.19
C ILE A 251 5.72 0.50 -16.08
N SER A 252 6.97 0.01 -16.16
CA SER A 252 8.15 0.86 -16.17
C SER A 252 8.21 1.70 -17.45
N LEU A 253 8.56 2.96 -17.31
CA LEU A 253 8.80 3.86 -18.45
C LEU A 253 10.05 3.46 -19.25
N GLU A 254 11.02 2.79 -18.61
CA GLU A 254 12.24 2.27 -19.25
C GLU A 254 11.99 0.96 -20.02
N THR A 255 10.74 0.50 -20.11
CA THR A 255 10.43 -0.71 -20.89
C THR A 255 10.75 -0.47 -22.35
N PRO A 256 11.61 -1.30 -22.98
CA PRO A 256 11.94 -1.15 -24.40
C PRO A 256 10.72 -1.41 -25.28
N VAL A 257 10.56 -0.62 -26.32
CA VAL A 257 9.46 -0.72 -27.30
C VAL A 257 10.04 -0.94 -28.69
N GLY A 258 9.64 -2.02 -29.36
CA GLY A 258 10.12 -2.39 -30.69
C GLY A 258 11.17 -3.49 -30.68
N GLU A 259 11.65 -3.86 -31.89
CA GLU A 259 12.60 -4.97 -32.06
C GLU A 259 14.08 -4.54 -31.86
N GLU A 260 14.39 -3.24 -31.95
CA GLU A 260 15.76 -2.73 -31.93
C GLU A 260 16.21 -2.23 -30.52
N GLU A 261 15.34 -2.31 -29.50
CA GLU A 261 15.60 -1.88 -28.11
C GLU A 261 16.11 -0.42 -27.92
N ASP A 262 16.15 0.38 -29.00
CA ASP A 262 16.65 1.76 -28.96
C ASP A 262 15.61 2.78 -28.48
N ALA A 263 14.31 2.41 -28.42
CA ALA A 263 13.21 3.26 -27.96
C ALA A 263 12.60 2.71 -26.66
N HIS A 264 12.34 3.61 -25.73
CA HIS A 264 11.69 3.30 -24.45
C HIS A 264 10.25 3.85 -24.42
N LEU A 265 9.42 3.30 -23.55
CA LEU A 265 8.01 3.73 -23.42
C LEU A 265 7.90 5.23 -23.12
N GLU A 266 8.85 5.81 -22.39
CA GLU A 266 8.90 7.23 -22.05
C GLU A 266 8.99 8.14 -23.30
N ASP A 267 9.63 7.69 -24.37
CA ASP A 267 9.79 8.47 -25.60
C ASP A 267 8.46 8.72 -26.32
N PHE A 268 7.43 7.93 -26.02
CA PHE A 268 6.09 8.04 -26.61
C PHE A 268 5.09 8.82 -25.74
N ILE A 269 5.49 9.21 -24.53
CA ILE A 269 4.62 9.96 -23.63
C ILE A 269 4.82 11.45 -23.85
N GLN A 270 3.75 12.11 -24.31
CA GLN A 270 3.76 13.55 -24.54
C GLN A 270 3.78 14.30 -23.20
N ASP A 271 4.61 15.33 -23.10
CA ASP A 271 4.57 16.31 -22.02
C ASP A 271 3.39 17.28 -22.23
N GLU A 272 2.33 17.09 -21.43
CA GLU A 272 1.12 17.94 -21.51
C GLU A 272 1.35 19.34 -20.91
N ASP A 273 2.38 19.51 -20.06
CA ASP A 273 2.73 20.80 -19.46
C ASP A 273 3.63 21.66 -20.38
N ALA A 274 4.21 21.05 -21.39
CA ALA A 274 5.00 21.77 -22.40
C ALA A 274 4.09 22.70 -23.22
N GLY A 275 4.23 24.01 -22.96
CA GLY A 275 3.45 25.03 -23.66
C GLY A 275 3.68 24.97 -25.18
N ILE A 276 2.60 25.00 -25.97
CA ILE A 276 2.66 25.06 -27.42
C ILE A 276 3.40 26.39 -27.78
N PRO A 277 4.47 26.35 -28.58
CA PRO A 277 5.26 27.54 -28.89
C PRO A 277 4.45 28.70 -29.49
N VAL A 278 3.40 28.40 -30.26
CA VAL A 278 2.49 29.40 -30.84
C VAL A 278 1.70 30.13 -29.80
N ASP A 279 1.16 29.40 -28.83
CA ASP A 279 0.36 29.96 -27.73
C ASP A 279 1.24 30.82 -26.81
N GLU A 280 2.45 30.37 -26.52
CA GLU A 280 3.40 31.13 -25.71
C GLU A 280 3.83 32.43 -26.42
N ALA A 281 4.06 32.37 -27.74
CA ALA A 281 4.31 33.56 -28.55
C ALA A 281 3.09 34.52 -28.54
N GLY A 282 1.87 33.98 -28.62
CA GLY A 282 0.62 34.72 -28.53
C GLY A 282 0.48 35.41 -27.17
N ARG A 283 0.74 34.70 -26.07
CA ARG A 283 0.73 35.25 -24.70
C ARG A 283 1.76 36.38 -24.53
N GLN A 284 2.96 36.23 -25.08
CA GLN A 284 3.99 37.27 -25.02
C GLN A 284 3.59 38.51 -25.83
N LEU A 285 2.98 38.35 -27.01
CA LEU A 285 2.46 39.46 -27.81
C LEU A 285 1.32 40.18 -27.03
N LEU A 286 0.35 39.43 -26.50
CA LEU A 286 -0.73 39.98 -25.68
C LEU A 286 -0.16 40.77 -24.52
N ARG A 287 0.83 40.22 -23.80
CA ARG A 287 1.48 40.91 -22.67
C ARG A 287 2.14 42.24 -23.09
N ARG A 288 2.84 42.24 -24.22
CA ARG A 288 3.46 43.46 -24.77
C ARG A 288 2.43 44.54 -25.13
N GLU A 289 1.34 44.13 -25.83
CA GLU A 289 0.24 45.02 -26.17
C GLU A 289 -0.49 45.55 -24.95
N LEU A 290 -0.73 44.69 -23.97
CA LEU A 290 -1.34 45.09 -22.70
C LEU A 290 -0.51 46.17 -21.98
N PHE A 291 0.81 45.99 -21.83
CA PHE A 291 1.69 46.99 -21.24
C PHE A 291 1.77 48.28 -22.08
N SER A 292 1.74 48.16 -23.42
CA SER A 292 1.67 49.35 -24.32
C SER A 292 0.40 50.15 -24.09
N VAL A 293 -0.74 49.48 -23.92
CA VAL A 293 -2.01 50.15 -23.65
C VAL A 293 -2.03 50.75 -22.24
N LEU A 294 -1.50 50.05 -21.23
CA LEU A 294 -1.39 50.57 -19.86
C LEU A 294 -0.54 51.84 -19.73
N LYS A 295 0.55 51.94 -20.51
CA LYS A 295 1.38 53.16 -20.59
C LYS A 295 0.61 54.40 -21.08
N SER A 296 -0.55 54.25 -21.68
CA SER A 296 -1.44 55.35 -22.08
C SER A 296 -2.26 55.93 -20.90
N LEU A 297 -2.22 55.32 -19.72
CA LEU A 297 -2.82 55.78 -18.48
C LEU A 297 -1.85 56.72 -17.73
N THR A 298 -2.34 57.36 -16.68
CA THR A 298 -1.43 58.08 -15.79
C THR A 298 -0.59 57.08 -14.98
N PRO A 299 0.65 57.40 -14.57
CA PRO A 299 1.51 56.47 -13.82
C PRO A 299 0.85 55.86 -12.57
N ARG A 300 -0.02 56.64 -11.93
CA ARG A 300 -0.75 56.16 -10.75
C ARG A 300 -1.87 55.17 -11.11
N GLU A 301 -2.60 55.41 -12.21
CA GLU A 301 -3.65 54.51 -12.72
C GLU A 301 -3.04 53.21 -13.24
N GLU A 302 -1.92 53.29 -13.97
CA GLU A 302 -1.18 52.16 -14.48
C GLU A 302 -0.74 51.23 -13.36
N ARG A 303 -0.07 51.75 -12.34
CA ARG A 303 0.44 50.96 -11.24
C ARG A 303 -0.67 50.33 -10.38
N VAL A 304 -1.79 51.06 -10.17
CA VAL A 304 -2.95 50.51 -9.46
C VAL A 304 -3.54 49.32 -10.24
N ILE A 305 -3.67 49.40 -11.57
CA ILE A 305 -4.17 48.30 -12.41
C ILE A 305 -3.17 47.14 -12.43
N ALA A 306 -1.87 47.44 -12.62
CA ALA A 306 -0.84 46.40 -12.66
C ALA A 306 -0.82 45.54 -11.38
N LEU A 307 -0.82 46.17 -10.23
CA LEU A 307 -0.84 45.45 -8.93
C LEU A 307 -2.19 44.84 -8.63
N ARG A 308 -3.29 45.50 -8.98
CA ARG A 308 -4.64 44.94 -8.75
C ARG A 308 -4.87 43.60 -9.46
N PHE A 309 -4.36 43.49 -10.67
CA PHE A 309 -4.51 42.29 -11.50
C PHE A 309 -3.27 41.38 -11.53
N GLY A 310 -2.23 41.72 -10.75
CA GLY A 310 -1.02 40.89 -10.64
C GLY A 310 -0.20 40.84 -11.92
N LEU A 311 -0.17 41.94 -12.71
CA LEU A 311 0.54 41.95 -14.00
C LEU A 311 2.07 42.08 -13.85
N GLU A 312 2.54 42.56 -12.70
CA GLU A 312 3.97 42.74 -12.39
C GLU A 312 4.53 41.55 -11.59
N ASP A 313 3.87 41.18 -10.51
CA ASP A 313 4.33 40.21 -9.51
C ASP A 313 3.56 38.86 -9.56
N GLY A 314 2.61 38.70 -10.49
CA GLY A 314 1.80 37.48 -10.62
C GLY A 314 0.74 37.30 -9.51
N ARG A 315 0.65 38.26 -8.53
CA ARG A 315 -0.31 38.19 -7.44
C ARG A 315 -1.32 39.33 -7.50
N ALA A 316 -2.60 39.03 -7.51
CA ALA A 316 -3.67 40.02 -7.45
C ALA A 316 -3.78 40.61 -6.03
N HIS A 317 -3.61 41.94 -5.91
CA HIS A 317 -3.71 42.65 -4.63
C HIS A 317 -5.15 43.10 -4.34
N THR A 318 -5.50 43.13 -3.06
CA THR A 318 -6.79 43.65 -2.60
C THR A 318 -6.80 45.21 -2.60
N LEU A 319 -8.01 45.81 -2.70
CA LEU A 319 -8.14 47.25 -2.65
C LEU A 319 -7.62 47.87 -1.33
N GLU A 320 -7.59 47.09 -0.28
CA GLU A 320 -7.13 47.50 1.05
C GLU A 320 -5.60 47.51 1.13
N GLU A 321 -4.93 46.51 0.57
CA GLU A 321 -3.47 46.43 0.43
C GLU A 321 -2.96 47.58 -0.43
N LEU A 322 -3.59 47.82 -1.58
CA LEU A 322 -3.28 48.92 -2.46
C LEU A 322 -3.52 50.28 -1.75
N GLY A 323 -4.57 50.39 -0.91
CA GLY A 323 -4.83 51.57 -0.11
C GLY A 323 -3.67 51.91 0.84
N LYS A 324 -3.12 50.89 1.48
CA LYS A 324 -1.93 51.02 2.35
C LYS A 324 -0.68 51.43 1.56
N GLU A 325 -0.44 50.78 0.41
CA GLU A 325 0.75 51.05 -0.42
C GLU A 325 0.75 52.48 -1.00
N PHE A 326 -0.42 52.92 -1.48
CA PHE A 326 -0.53 54.28 -2.07
C PHE A 326 -0.90 55.39 -1.06
N ASN A 327 -1.00 55.06 0.25
CA ASN A 327 -1.41 55.97 1.32
C ASN A 327 -2.75 56.65 1.03
N VAL A 328 -3.75 55.88 0.61
CA VAL A 328 -5.10 56.37 0.30
C VAL A 328 -6.17 55.43 0.84
N THR A 329 -7.40 55.89 0.96
CA THR A 329 -8.51 55.05 1.39
C THR A 329 -8.87 54.00 0.33
N ARG A 330 -9.39 52.84 0.76
CA ARG A 330 -9.91 51.76 -0.10
C ARG A 330 -10.85 52.31 -1.19
N GLU A 331 -11.75 53.22 -0.81
CA GLU A 331 -12.70 53.81 -1.76
C GLU A 331 -11.99 54.66 -2.81
N ARG A 332 -10.90 55.33 -2.45
CA ARG A 332 -10.12 56.10 -3.40
C ARG A 332 -9.40 55.23 -4.43
N VAL A 333 -8.89 54.07 -4.00
CA VAL A 333 -8.32 53.08 -4.93
C VAL A 333 -9.40 52.58 -5.87
N ARG A 334 -10.60 52.25 -5.38
CA ARG A 334 -11.73 51.81 -6.21
C ARG A 334 -12.12 52.84 -7.26
N GLN A 335 -12.10 54.15 -6.91
CA GLN A 335 -12.36 55.23 -7.86
C GLN A 335 -11.28 55.32 -8.94
N ILE A 336 -10.00 55.14 -8.57
CA ILE A 336 -8.89 55.16 -9.51
C ILE A 336 -9.01 53.97 -10.48
N GLU A 337 -9.27 52.76 -9.95
CA GLU A 337 -9.50 51.54 -10.73
C GLU A 337 -10.66 51.74 -11.73
N ALA A 338 -11.82 52.16 -11.26
CA ALA A 338 -13.00 52.40 -12.11
C ALA A 338 -12.74 53.44 -13.22
N LYS A 339 -11.99 54.50 -12.91
CA LYS A 339 -11.60 55.51 -13.88
C LYS A 339 -10.60 54.96 -14.90
N ALA A 340 -9.62 54.18 -14.47
CA ALA A 340 -8.66 53.53 -15.35
C ALA A 340 -9.32 52.53 -16.30
N LEU A 341 -10.17 51.65 -15.80
CA LEU A 341 -10.94 50.71 -16.61
C LEU A 341 -11.87 51.38 -17.62
N ARG A 342 -12.50 52.51 -17.24
CA ARG A 342 -13.32 53.30 -18.18
C ARG A 342 -12.47 53.87 -19.32
N LYS A 343 -11.25 54.35 -19.01
CA LYS A 343 -10.30 54.83 -20.02
C LYS A 343 -9.82 53.73 -20.95
N LEU A 344 -9.61 52.50 -20.43
CA LEU A 344 -9.20 51.31 -21.22
C LEU A 344 -10.31 50.83 -22.15
N ARG A 345 -11.58 50.96 -21.75
CA ARG A 345 -12.74 50.62 -22.58
C ARG A 345 -12.95 51.54 -23.78
N HIS A 346 -12.20 52.64 -23.88
CA HIS A 346 -12.36 53.53 -25.04
C HIS A 346 -12.02 52.79 -26.32
N PRO A 347 -12.81 52.95 -27.42
CA PRO A 347 -12.66 52.17 -28.69
C PRO A 347 -11.24 52.17 -29.25
N SER A 348 -10.51 53.28 -29.17
CA SER A 348 -9.14 53.37 -29.67
C SER A 348 -8.13 52.48 -28.96
N ARG A 349 -8.41 52.09 -27.69
CA ARG A 349 -7.57 51.23 -26.88
C ARG A 349 -8.10 49.79 -26.92
N ALA A 350 -9.40 49.63 -26.77
CA ALA A 350 -10.06 48.36 -26.80
C ALA A 350 -9.81 47.60 -28.12
N LYS A 351 -9.75 48.32 -29.28
CA LYS A 351 -9.46 47.71 -30.59
C LYS A 351 -8.14 46.95 -30.63
N ARG A 352 -7.12 47.42 -29.94
CA ARG A 352 -5.77 46.80 -29.91
C ARG A 352 -5.74 45.46 -29.14
N LEU A 353 -6.67 45.28 -28.20
CA LEU A 353 -6.76 44.06 -27.37
C LEU A 353 -7.85 43.10 -27.87
N ARG A 354 -8.67 43.53 -28.83
CA ARG A 354 -9.84 42.77 -29.32
C ARG A 354 -9.40 41.48 -30.01
N ASP A 355 -8.33 41.57 -30.82
CA ASP A 355 -7.81 40.44 -31.58
C ASP A 355 -7.32 39.27 -30.72
N TYR A 356 -7.16 39.51 -29.42
CA TYR A 356 -6.75 38.48 -28.43
C TYR A 356 -7.92 38.00 -27.54
N LEU A 357 -9.15 38.45 -27.77
CA LEU A 357 -10.34 38.08 -26.98
C LEU A 357 -11.23 37.06 -27.70
N ASP A 358 -11.00 36.85 -28.99
CA ASP A 358 -11.80 35.99 -29.84
C ASP A 358 -11.20 34.57 -29.98
N GLU A 359 -10.22 34.21 -29.12
CA GLU A 359 -9.74 32.86 -28.88
C GLU A 359 -10.22 32.45 -27.45
#